data_205a74dee0c821a8aab5f382848a19af
#
_entry.id   205a74dee0c821a8aab5f382848a19af
#
_cell.length_a   1.000
_cell.length_b   1.000
_cell.length_c   1.000
_cell.angle_alpha   90.00
_cell.angle_beta   90.00
_cell.angle_gamma   90.00
#
_symmetry.space_group_name_H-M   'P 1'
#
loop_
_entity.id
_entity.type
_entity.pdbx_description
1 polymer ?
#
loop_
_entity_poly.entity_id
_entity_poly.type
_entity_poly.pdbx_seq_one_letter_code
_entity_poly.pdbx_strand_id
1 'polypeptide(L)'
;MKTQEKLNMTMLCDFYELTMGNGYFKTGYKDRITYFDVFFRRVPDNGGFAIAAGLEQLIEYIENLHFTKEDIDYLRGRKLFDEEFLAYLENFRFTGDIYAIPEGTPVFPREPLVTVRAPAIEAQLIETFTLLTINHQSLIATKANRIVRAARGRTVLEFGSRRAQGADAAIVGARAAYIGGCHGTACTISDELYGVPAGGTMAHAWVQMFNTEYDAFKAYCEIYPTNATLLVDTYDTLKSGVPNAIRAFNEVLKPLGITKCGIRLDSGDMAYLSRQARKILDDAGWTDCKISVSNSLDEYLIQDLLLQGAQIDLFGVGERMITAKSEPVFGGVYKLTAVEDEAGNVIPKIKVSENVEKITVPHFKKVYRFYGRDTGKAIADYMTVYDEQVDDGKDLELFDPNATWKTKTVYNFSARELQVPVFLGGKCVYSRPTLEQIREYCRREVDTLWDEVKRFDYPHKYYVDFSQKLWQIQQDLLRSKH
;
A
#
# COMPACT_ATOMS: atom_id res chain seq x y z
N MET A 1 -7.28 25.97 16.39
CA MET A 1 -7.20 24.68 17.09
C MET A 1 -5.73 24.39 17.30
N LYS A 2 -5.30 24.14 18.53
CA LYS A 2 -3.94 23.69 18.82
C LYS A 2 -3.69 22.44 17.98
N THR A 3 -2.53 22.36 17.34
CA THR A 3 -1.99 21.14 16.77
C THR A 3 -2.35 19.99 17.69
N GLN A 4 -3.10 18.99 17.20
CA GLN A 4 -3.28 17.74 17.92
C GLN A 4 -1.86 17.26 18.20
N GLU A 5 -1.45 17.24 19.46
CA GLU A 5 -0.21 16.57 19.85
C GLU A 5 -0.30 15.19 19.25
N LYS A 6 0.72 14.81 18.45
CA LYS A 6 0.75 13.53 17.76
C LYS A 6 0.60 12.46 18.86
N LEU A 7 -0.48 11.71 18.87
CA LEU A 7 -0.75 10.70 19.88
C LEU A 7 0.43 9.75 19.94
N ASN A 8 0.98 9.52 21.13
CA ASN A 8 2.01 8.52 21.32
C ASN A 8 1.42 7.12 21.09
N MET A 9 1.88 6.44 20.04
CA MET A 9 1.36 5.13 19.64
C MET A 9 2.05 3.96 20.34
N THR A 10 2.91 4.18 21.32
CA THR A 10 3.66 3.12 22.03
C THR A 10 2.72 2.11 22.69
N MET A 11 1.58 2.57 23.21
CA MET A 11 0.56 1.70 23.82
C MET A 11 -0.40 1.05 22.80
N LEU A 12 -0.24 1.31 21.50
CA LEU A 12 -0.95 0.60 20.45
C LEU A 12 -0.27 -0.75 20.18
N CYS A 13 -0.36 -1.63 21.15
CA CYS A 13 0.14 -2.99 21.12
C CYS A 13 -0.94 -3.95 21.65
N ASP A 14 -0.94 -5.18 21.17
CA ASP A 14 -1.79 -6.21 21.74
C ASP A 14 -1.31 -6.53 23.16
N PHE A 15 -2.24 -6.71 24.08
CA PHE A 15 -1.90 -6.86 25.51
C PHE A 15 -0.97 -8.06 25.78
N TYR A 16 -1.03 -9.11 24.94
CA TYR A 16 -0.13 -10.25 25.09
C TYR A 16 1.34 -9.89 24.84
N GLU A 17 1.62 -8.84 24.07
CA GLU A 17 3.01 -8.38 23.83
C GLU A 17 3.65 -7.90 25.15
N LEU A 18 2.88 -7.17 25.96
CA LEU A 18 3.31 -6.75 27.31
C LEU A 18 3.43 -7.93 28.27
N THR A 19 2.46 -8.87 28.28
CA THR A 19 2.54 -10.03 29.18
C THR A 19 3.68 -10.97 28.80
N MET A 20 3.93 -11.20 27.51
CA MET A 20 5.11 -11.93 27.03
C MET A 20 6.39 -11.17 27.36
N GLY A 21 6.43 -9.84 27.18
CA GLY A 21 7.56 -8.99 27.53
C GLY A 21 7.96 -9.15 29.00
N ASN A 22 6.98 -9.07 29.93
CA ASN A 22 7.21 -9.35 31.35
C ASN A 22 7.71 -10.78 31.59
N GLY A 23 7.17 -11.76 30.86
CA GLY A 23 7.63 -13.15 30.91
C GLY A 23 9.11 -13.29 30.47
N TYR A 24 9.49 -12.69 29.36
CA TYR A 24 10.89 -12.68 28.89
C TYR A 24 11.83 -11.98 29.88
N PHE A 25 11.36 -10.87 30.48
CA PHE A 25 12.11 -10.17 31.51
C PHE A 25 12.42 -11.07 32.71
N LYS A 26 11.39 -11.75 33.25
CA LYS A 26 11.52 -12.64 34.44
C LYS A 26 12.34 -13.91 34.18
N THR A 27 12.25 -14.43 32.97
CA THR A 27 12.94 -15.69 32.62
C THR A 27 14.37 -15.49 32.11
N GLY A 28 14.85 -14.23 32.04
CA GLY A 28 16.22 -13.92 31.60
C GLY A 28 16.38 -13.90 30.06
N TYR A 29 15.29 -13.93 29.30
CA TYR A 29 15.33 -13.90 27.82
C TYR A 29 15.19 -12.50 27.23
N LYS A 30 15.11 -11.44 28.05
CA LYS A 30 14.86 -10.07 27.58
C LYS A 30 15.88 -9.59 26.53
N ASP A 31 17.15 -9.95 26.69
CA ASP A 31 18.26 -9.52 25.83
C ASP A 31 18.56 -10.52 24.70
N ARG A 32 17.82 -11.64 24.63
CA ARG A 32 18.03 -12.63 23.58
C ARG A 32 17.66 -12.05 22.23
N ILE A 33 18.60 -12.07 21.30
CA ILE A 33 18.35 -11.59 19.94
C ILE A 33 17.41 -12.55 19.20
N THR A 34 16.37 -11.98 18.61
CA THR A 34 15.33 -12.68 17.88
C THR A 34 15.20 -12.10 16.47
N TYR A 35 14.70 -12.90 15.55
CA TYR A 35 14.41 -12.51 14.17
C TYR A 35 12.94 -12.75 13.88
N PHE A 36 12.25 -11.69 13.51
CA PHE A 36 10.85 -11.74 13.10
C PHE A 36 10.70 -11.24 11.68
N ASP A 37 9.85 -11.91 10.91
CA ASP A 37 9.48 -11.46 9.57
C ASP A 37 8.02 -11.04 9.51
N VAL A 38 7.78 -9.92 8.82
CA VAL A 38 6.46 -9.55 8.30
C VAL A 38 6.33 -10.12 6.90
N PHE A 39 5.32 -10.93 6.64
CA PHE A 39 5.02 -11.46 5.33
C PHE A 39 3.51 -11.71 5.18
N PHE A 40 3.04 -11.87 3.96
CA PHE A 40 1.65 -12.24 3.67
C PHE A 40 1.58 -13.57 2.93
N ARG A 41 0.40 -14.19 2.88
CA ARG A 41 0.24 -15.56 2.34
C ARG A 41 -0.43 -15.61 0.98
N ARG A 42 -1.26 -14.62 0.68
CA ARG A 42 -2.05 -14.57 -0.55
C ARG A 42 -2.20 -13.10 -0.99
N VAL A 43 -2.11 -12.86 -2.27
CA VAL A 43 -2.39 -11.53 -2.83
C VAL A 43 -3.90 -11.27 -2.76
N PRO A 44 -4.35 -10.11 -2.27
CA PRO A 44 -5.76 -9.73 -2.28
C PRO A 44 -6.37 -9.79 -3.69
N ASP A 45 -7.66 -10.07 -3.77
CA ASP A 45 -8.42 -10.20 -5.02
C ASP A 45 -7.84 -11.26 -5.99
N ASN A 46 -7.16 -12.26 -5.46
CA ASN A 46 -6.42 -13.25 -6.24
C ASN A 46 -5.50 -12.63 -7.29
N GLY A 47 -4.95 -11.45 -7.00
CA GLY A 47 -4.04 -10.75 -7.89
C GLY A 47 -2.69 -11.45 -8.05
N GLY A 48 -1.90 -11.02 -9.02
CA GLY A 48 -0.57 -11.60 -9.28
C GLY A 48 0.53 -11.07 -8.36
N PHE A 49 0.36 -9.91 -7.76
CA PHE A 49 1.31 -9.24 -6.86
C PHE A 49 0.61 -8.22 -5.97
N ALA A 50 1.28 -7.84 -4.88
CA ALA A 50 0.88 -6.71 -4.04
C ALA A 50 1.91 -5.57 -4.14
N ILE A 51 1.60 -4.39 -3.63
CA ILE A 51 2.52 -3.25 -3.53
C ILE A 51 2.89 -3.06 -2.06
N ALA A 52 4.17 -3.08 -1.74
CA ALA A 52 4.65 -2.78 -0.39
C ALA A 52 4.45 -1.28 -0.08
N ALA A 53 3.84 -0.99 1.07
CA ALA A 53 3.67 0.38 1.57
C ALA A 53 3.54 0.41 3.10
N GLY A 54 3.75 1.58 3.72
CA GLY A 54 3.65 1.79 5.16
C GLY A 54 5.01 1.90 5.89
N LEU A 55 6.13 1.83 5.18
CA LEU A 55 7.46 1.87 5.79
C LEU A 55 7.74 3.23 6.45
N GLU A 56 7.31 4.33 5.86
CA GLU A 56 7.53 5.66 6.44
C GLU A 56 6.88 5.80 7.83
N GLN A 57 5.62 5.35 7.97
CA GLN A 57 4.92 5.39 9.26
C GLN A 57 5.53 4.42 10.28
N LEU A 58 6.06 3.28 9.82
CA LEU A 58 6.83 2.39 10.69
C LEU A 58 8.11 3.07 11.20
N ILE A 59 8.85 3.75 10.33
CA ILE A 59 10.05 4.49 10.72
C ILE A 59 9.70 5.57 11.75
N GLU A 60 8.66 6.38 11.48
CA GLU A 60 8.21 7.41 12.41
C GLU A 60 7.81 6.84 13.78
N TYR A 61 7.12 5.69 13.78
CA TYR A 61 6.74 5.01 15.02
C TYR A 61 7.96 4.58 15.84
N ILE A 62 8.93 3.90 15.22
CA ILE A 62 10.14 3.42 15.90
C ILE A 62 10.98 4.58 16.46
N GLU A 63 11.13 5.68 15.72
CA GLU A 63 11.86 6.87 16.17
C GLU A 63 11.21 7.54 17.40
N ASN A 64 9.88 7.44 17.53
CA ASN A 64 9.11 8.05 18.61
C ASN A 64 8.70 7.05 19.71
N LEU A 65 9.16 5.81 19.62
CA LEU A 65 8.75 4.74 20.53
C LEU A 65 9.32 4.96 21.96
N HIS A 66 8.44 5.28 22.89
CA HIS A 66 8.78 5.47 24.31
C HIS A 66 7.52 5.39 25.19
N PHE A 67 7.64 4.82 26.38
CA PHE A 67 6.56 4.83 27.37
C PHE A 67 6.58 6.15 28.15
N THR A 68 5.42 6.78 28.28
CA THR A 68 5.25 7.95 29.13
C THR A 68 5.07 7.53 30.59
N LYS A 69 5.17 8.49 31.51
CA LYS A 69 4.87 8.23 32.92
C LYS A 69 3.42 7.76 33.11
N GLU A 70 2.49 8.36 32.37
CA GLU A 70 1.07 8.02 32.38
C GLU A 70 0.85 6.57 31.91
N ASP A 71 1.57 6.12 30.88
CA ASP A 71 1.53 4.74 30.41
C ASP A 71 1.99 3.76 31.51
N ILE A 72 3.11 4.07 32.16
CA ILE A 72 3.65 3.25 33.26
C ILE A 72 2.72 3.21 34.46
N ASP A 73 2.12 4.35 34.85
CA ASP A 73 1.16 4.41 35.94
C ASP A 73 -0.12 3.63 35.63
N TYR A 74 -0.60 3.67 34.36
CA TYR A 74 -1.69 2.82 33.91
C TYR A 74 -1.35 1.33 34.02
N LEU A 75 -0.19 0.92 33.50
CA LEU A 75 0.25 -0.48 33.56
C LEU A 75 0.43 -0.97 35.01
N ARG A 76 0.97 -0.13 35.89
CA ARG A 76 1.08 -0.40 37.34
C ARG A 76 -0.29 -0.62 37.96
N GLY A 77 -1.27 0.19 37.58
CA GLY A 77 -2.66 0.04 38.03
C GLY A 77 -3.31 -1.29 37.65
N ARG A 78 -2.82 -1.96 36.60
CA ARG A 78 -3.29 -3.29 36.17
C ARG A 78 -2.89 -4.41 37.17
N LYS A 79 -1.87 -4.21 37.99
CA LYS A 79 -1.37 -5.18 38.99
C LYS A 79 -0.96 -6.55 38.40
N LEU A 80 -0.51 -6.55 37.17
CA LEU A 80 -0.07 -7.74 36.42
C LEU A 80 1.43 -7.74 36.11
N PHE A 81 2.08 -6.59 36.27
CA PHE A 81 3.48 -6.39 35.91
C PHE A 81 4.32 -6.08 37.15
N ASP A 82 5.54 -6.59 37.16
CA ASP A 82 6.48 -6.32 38.25
C ASP A 82 7.09 -4.93 38.12
N GLU A 83 7.44 -4.29 39.25
CA GLU A 83 8.04 -2.95 39.25
C GLU A 83 9.35 -2.88 38.47
N GLU A 84 10.16 -3.94 38.48
CA GLU A 84 11.39 -4.03 37.72
C GLU A 84 11.15 -4.01 36.21
N PHE A 85 10.11 -4.69 35.73
CA PHE A 85 9.71 -4.65 34.33
C PHE A 85 9.14 -3.27 33.95
N LEU A 86 8.34 -2.66 34.83
CA LEU A 86 7.82 -1.30 34.60
C LEU A 86 8.97 -0.27 34.53
N ALA A 87 9.97 -0.39 35.40
CA ALA A 87 11.18 0.43 35.33
C ALA A 87 12.00 0.20 34.04
N TYR A 88 12.02 -1.02 33.51
CA TYR A 88 12.60 -1.32 32.21
C TYR A 88 11.83 -0.60 31.07
N LEU A 89 10.47 -0.65 31.08
CA LEU A 89 9.64 0.03 30.08
C LEU A 89 9.80 1.56 30.14
N GLU A 90 9.95 2.14 31.31
CA GLU A 90 10.16 3.60 31.48
C GLU A 90 11.42 4.09 30.73
N ASN A 91 12.45 3.23 30.62
CA ASN A 91 13.69 3.51 29.90
C ASN A 91 13.73 2.87 28.51
N PHE A 92 12.63 2.33 28.04
CA PHE A 92 12.56 1.59 26.80
C PHE A 92 12.98 2.44 25.60
N ARG A 93 13.83 1.87 24.74
CA ARG A 93 14.20 2.38 23.43
C ARG A 93 14.42 1.19 22.51
N PHE A 94 14.07 1.33 21.26
CA PHE A 94 14.40 0.32 20.26
C PHE A 94 15.88 0.40 19.92
N THR A 95 16.61 -0.72 20.05
CA THR A 95 18.06 -0.82 19.79
C THR A 95 18.41 -1.83 18.70
N GLY A 96 17.40 -2.48 18.13
CA GLY A 96 17.56 -3.52 17.11
C GLY A 96 17.88 -3.01 15.72
N ASP A 97 17.93 -3.97 14.78
CA ASP A 97 18.07 -3.74 13.36
C ASP A 97 16.75 -4.02 12.66
N ILE A 98 16.42 -3.24 11.63
CA ILE A 98 15.25 -3.46 10.74
C ILE A 98 15.73 -3.42 9.30
N TYR A 99 15.37 -4.45 8.55
CA TYR A 99 15.54 -4.52 7.10
C TYR A 99 14.15 -4.57 6.46
N ALA A 100 13.93 -3.81 5.38
CA ALA A 100 12.63 -3.77 4.73
C ALA A 100 12.75 -3.68 3.21
N ILE A 101 11.73 -4.17 2.52
CA ILE A 101 11.52 -3.91 1.10
C ILE A 101 11.01 -2.48 0.96
N PRO A 102 11.62 -1.64 0.10
CA PRO A 102 11.19 -0.25 -0.11
C PRO A 102 9.73 -0.14 -0.58
N GLU A 103 9.05 0.93 -0.14
CA GLU A 103 7.69 1.23 -0.58
C GLU A 103 7.61 1.37 -2.11
N GLY A 104 6.49 0.93 -2.67
CA GLY A 104 6.27 0.91 -4.12
C GLY A 104 6.77 -0.34 -4.81
N THR A 105 7.52 -1.21 -4.14
CA THR A 105 7.99 -2.48 -4.72
C THR A 105 6.82 -3.45 -4.88
N PRO A 106 6.61 -4.07 -6.07
CA PRO A 106 5.74 -5.23 -6.20
C PRO A 106 6.31 -6.39 -5.40
N VAL A 107 5.47 -7.03 -4.58
CA VAL A 107 5.87 -8.10 -3.66
C VAL A 107 4.96 -9.31 -3.79
N PHE A 108 5.47 -10.47 -3.39
CA PHE A 108 4.79 -11.75 -3.56
C PHE A 108 4.64 -12.49 -2.22
N PRO A 109 3.72 -13.46 -2.13
CA PRO A 109 3.50 -14.22 -0.90
C PRO A 109 4.77 -14.88 -0.36
N ARG A 110 4.93 -14.88 0.98
CA ARG A 110 6.04 -15.45 1.76
C ARG A 110 7.35 -14.67 1.77
N GLU A 111 7.49 -13.64 0.95
CA GLU A 111 8.63 -12.73 1.04
C GLU A 111 8.60 -11.95 2.35
N PRO A 112 9.71 -11.85 3.09
CA PRO A 112 9.81 -10.98 4.25
C PRO A 112 9.81 -9.51 3.80
N LEU A 113 8.66 -8.83 3.96
CA LEU A 113 8.51 -7.40 3.67
C LEU A 113 9.33 -6.56 4.64
N VAL A 114 9.35 -6.97 5.90
CA VAL A 114 10.15 -6.39 6.97
C VAL A 114 10.76 -7.53 7.78
N THR A 115 12.05 -7.46 8.06
CA THR A 115 12.74 -8.33 9.00
C THR A 115 13.24 -7.49 10.17
N VAL A 116 12.86 -7.88 11.39
CA VAL A 116 13.29 -7.25 12.64
C VAL A 116 14.28 -8.18 13.33
N ARG A 117 15.51 -7.71 13.57
CA ARG A 117 16.51 -8.37 14.42
C ARG A 117 16.70 -7.53 15.68
N ALA A 118 16.21 -7.99 16.81
CA ALA A 118 16.23 -7.20 18.03
C ALA A 118 16.17 -8.09 19.29
N PRO A 119 16.49 -7.54 20.48
CA PRO A 119 16.18 -8.16 21.75
C PRO A 119 14.69 -8.55 21.84
N ALA A 120 14.39 -9.67 22.50
CA ALA A 120 13.09 -10.32 22.46
C ALA A 120 11.92 -9.40 22.84
N ILE A 121 12.08 -8.55 23.86
CA ILE A 121 11.03 -7.61 24.28
C ILE A 121 10.82 -6.52 23.22
N GLU A 122 11.91 -5.98 22.68
CA GLU A 122 11.86 -4.92 21.67
C GLU A 122 11.19 -5.39 20.38
N ALA A 123 11.58 -6.57 19.88
CA ALA A 123 10.97 -7.16 18.71
C ALA A 123 9.49 -7.48 18.92
N GLN A 124 9.09 -7.89 20.12
CA GLN A 124 7.69 -8.23 20.42
C GLN A 124 6.79 -7.00 20.49
N LEU A 125 7.22 -5.92 21.14
CA LEU A 125 6.40 -4.73 21.38
C LEU A 125 6.07 -3.90 20.14
N ILE A 126 6.72 -4.16 19.02
CA ILE A 126 6.45 -3.45 17.77
C ILE A 126 5.56 -4.23 16.78
N GLU A 127 5.10 -5.44 17.16
CA GLU A 127 4.33 -6.34 16.28
C GLU A 127 3.05 -5.68 15.78
N THR A 128 2.18 -5.23 16.69
CA THR A 128 0.84 -4.74 16.33
C THR A 128 0.92 -3.51 15.43
N PHE A 129 1.72 -2.50 15.77
CA PHE A 129 1.82 -1.30 14.96
C PHE A 129 2.43 -1.58 13.57
N THR A 130 3.47 -2.42 13.53
CA THR A 130 4.09 -2.84 12.27
C THR A 130 3.08 -3.51 11.35
N LEU A 131 2.29 -4.46 11.87
CA LEU A 131 1.27 -5.15 11.11
C LEU A 131 0.14 -4.22 10.66
N LEU A 132 -0.36 -3.37 11.56
CA LEU A 132 -1.42 -2.41 11.25
C LEU A 132 -1.04 -1.52 10.06
N THR A 133 0.14 -0.95 10.11
CA THR A 133 0.63 -0.01 9.10
C THR A 133 0.94 -0.67 7.76
N ILE A 134 1.69 -1.77 7.76
CA ILE A 134 2.07 -2.50 6.53
C ILE A 134 0.83 -3.13 5.88
N ASN A 135 -0.05 -3.76 6.66
CA ASN A 135 -1.27 -4.38 6.14
C ASN A 135 -2.19 -3.36 5.45
N HIS A 136 -2.52 -2.27 6.15
CA HIS A 136 -3.46 -1.29 5.62
C HIS A 136 -2.92 -0.59 4.37
N GLN A 137 -1.71 -0.05 4.44
CA GLN A 137 -1.18 0.72 3.32
C GLN A 137 -0.83 -0.17 2.11
N SER A 138 -0.30 -1.37 2.33
CA SER A 138 -0.05 -2.30 1.22
C SER A 138 -1.35 -2.76 0.55
N LEU A 139 -2.41 -2.99 1.32
CA LEU A 139 -3.74 -3.32 0.78
C LEU A 139 -4.27 -2.20 -0.11
N ILE A 140 -4.26 -0.96 0.37
CA ILE A 140 -4.80 0.18 -0.38
C ILE A 140 -3.94 0.51 -1.60
N ALA A 141 -2.61 0.49 -1.47
CA ALA A 141 -1.70 0.68 -2.60
C ALA A 141 -1.91 -0.39 -3.69
N THR A 142 -2.11 -1.65 -3.30
CA THR A 142 -2.41 -2.76 -4.20
C THR A 142 -3.74 -2.54 -4.93
N LYS A 143 -4.80 -2.19 -4.20
CA LYS A 143 -6.12 -1.92 -4.79
C LYS A 143 -6.08 -0.72 -5.73
N ALA A 144 -5.43 0.36 -5.33
CA ALA A 144 -5.25 1.54 -6.16
C ALA A 144 -4.48 1.22 -7.44
N ASN A 145 -3.41 0.42 -7.37
CA ASN A 145 -2.65 0.01 -8.54
C ASN A 145 -3.50 -0.80 -9.54
N ARG A 146 -4.37 -1.71 -9.07
CA ARG A 146 -5.32 -2.43 -9.93
C ARG A 146 -6.25 -1.45 -10.66
N ILE A 147 -6.83 -0.50 -9.93
CA ILE A 147 -7.75 0.51 -10.48
C ILE A 147 -7.04 1.42 -11.50
N VAL A 148 -5.84 1.89 -11.17
CA VAL A 148 -5.04 2.75 -12.08
C VAL A 148 -4.70 2.02 -13.38
N ARG A 149 -4.32 0.74 -13.31
CA ARG A 149 -4.07 -0.07 -14.51
C ARG A 149 -5.33 -0.29 -15.35
N ALA A 150 -6.49 -0.48 -14.70
CA ALA A 150 -7.77 -0.60 -15.38
C ALA A 150 -8.15 0.67 -16.16
N ALA A 151 -7.74 1.84 -15.66
CA ALA A 151 -8.01 3.14 -16.29
C ALA A 151 -7.19 3.39 -17.58
N ARG A 152 -6.22 2.53 -17.92
CA ARG A 152 -5.45 2.56 -19.18
C ARG A 152 -4.89 3.97 -19.49
N GLY A 153 -4.14 4.53 -18.53
CA GLY A 153 -3.47 5.83 -18.66
C GLY A 153 -4.35 7.06 -18.40
N ARG A 154 -5.64 6.87 -18.07
CA ARG A 154 -6.51 7.97 -17.65
C ARG A 154 -6.24 8.35 -16.20
N THR A 155 -6.57 9.59 -15.86
CA THR A 155 -6.41 10.10 -14.50
C THR A 155 -7.33 9.35 -13.52
N VAL A 156 -6.77 8.93 -12.40
CA VAL A 156 -7.52 8.36 -11.27
C VAL A 156 -7.28 9.21 -10.03
N LEU A 157 -8.35 9.68 -9.40
CA LEU A 157 -8.31 10.40 -8.12
C LEU A 157 -8.94 9.53 -7.03
N GLU A 158 -8.34 9.56 -5.85
CA GLU A 158 -8.86 8.93 -4.64
C GLU A 158 -9.95 9.83 -4.02
N PHE A 159 -11.20 9.39 -3.99
CA PHE A 159 -12.36 10.13 -3.48
C PHE A 159 -13.06 9.43 -2.30
N GLY A 160 -12.31 8.63 -1.54
CA GLY A 160 -12.86 7.72 -0.54
C GLY A 160 -12.82 8.18 0.91
N SER A 161 -12.20 9.33 1.23
CA SER A 161 -11.95 9.75 2.62
C SER A 161 -13.14 9.59 3.57
N ARG A 162 -14.34 10.01 3.14
CA ARG A 162 -15.59 9.91 3.94
C ARG A 162 -16.13 8.47 4.10
N ARG A 163 -15.51 7.47 3.48
CA ARG A 163 -15.87 6.05 3.51
C ARG A 163 -14.83 5.18 4.17
N ALA A 164 -13.68 5.75 4.55
CA ALA A 164 -12.61 5.04 5.25
C ALA A 164 -13.04 4.62 6.66
N GLN A 165 -12.37 3.60 7.21
CA GLN A 165 -12.61 3.11 8.54
C GLN A 165 -11.81 3.91 9.60
N GLY A 166 -12.12 5.19 9.71
CA GLY A 166 -11.49 6.12 10.65
C GLY A 166 -10.60 7.17 9.98
N ALA A 167 -10.24 8.20 10.75
CA ALA A 167 -9.49 9.35 10.24
C ALA A 167 -8.10 8.94 9.72
N ASP A 168 -7.37 8.13 10.48
CA ASP A 168 -6.04 7.69 10.08
C ASP A 168 -6.10 6.85 8.79
N ALA A 169 -7.09 5.95 8.67
CA ALA A 169 -7.30 5.17 7.46
C ALA A 169 -7.59 6.06 6.23
N ALA A 170 -8.30 7.19 6.39
CA ALA A 170 -8.50 8.15 5.31
C ALA A 170 -7.19 8.83 4.92
N ILE A 171 -6.40 9.27 5.90
CA ILE A 171 -5.18 10.05 5.69
C ILE A 171 -4.08 9.19 5.06
N VAL A 172 -3.71 8.08 5.69
CA VAL A 172 -2.64 7.20 5.18
C VAL A 172 -3.10 6.35 4.01
N GLY A 173 -4.42 6.10 3.88
CA GLY A 173 -5.00 5.43 2.72
C GLY A 173 -4.89 6.27 1.45
N ALA A 174 -5.09 7.59 1.52
CA ALA A 174 -4.85 8.51 0.41
C ALA A 174 -3.36 8.50 -0.02
N ARG A 175 -2.43 8.50 0.95
CA ARG A 175 -1.00 8.32 0.69
C ARG A 175 -0.70 7.00 -0.04
N ALA A 176 -1.24 5.91 0.47
CA ALA A 176 -1.06 4.58 -0.12
C ALA A 176 -1.65 4.48 -1.53
N ALA A 177 -2.82 5.08 -1.78
CA ALA A 177 -3.42 5.15 -3.11
C ALA A 177 -2.54 5.93 -4.10
N TYR A 178 -1.88 6.99 -3.64
CA TYR A 178 -0.94 7.75 -4.45
C TYR A 178 0.30 6.92 -4.81
N ILE A 179 0.86 6.16 -3.87
CA ILE A 179 1.93 5.17 -4.15
C ILE A 179 1.47 4.17 -5.21
N GLY A 180 0.22 3.68 -5.12
CA GLY A 180 -0.38 2.76 -6.08
C GLY A 180 -0.60 3.35 -7.47
N GLY A 181 -0.40 4.66 -7.65
CA GLY A 181 -0.44 5.35 -8.94
C GLY A 181 -1.57 6.36 -9.11
N CYS A 182 -2.44 6.59 -8.12
CA CYS A 182 -3.41 7.67 -8.18
C CYS A 182 -2.73 9.03 -8.40
N HIS A 183 -3.43 9.96 -9.03
CA HIS A 183 -2.90 11.28 -9.38
C HIS A 183 -3.15 12.33 -8.29
N GLY A 184 -3.98 12.01 -7.29
CA GLY A 184 -4.32 12.90 -6.18
C GLY A 184 -5.46 12.32 -5.36
N THR A 185 -5.92 13.12 -4.39
CA THR A 185 -6.95 12.74 -3.43
C THR A 185 -7.96 13.87 -3.19
N ALA A 186 -9.12 13.55 -2.64
CA ALA A 186 -10.03 14.53 -2.05
C ALA A 186 -9.72 14.83 -0.57
N CYS A 187 -8.71 14.17 0.02
CA CYS A 187 -8.33 14.29 1.42
C CYS A 187 -7.35 15.45 1.63
N THR A 188 -7.84 16.62 1.96
CA THR A 188 -7.02 17.83 2.11
C THR A 188 -5.85 17.69 3.09
N ILE A 189 -6.06 17.02 4.22
CA ILE A 189 -4.99 16.82 5.22
C ILE A 189 -3.87 15.90 4.70
N SER A 190 -4.15 15.01 3.75
CA SER A 190 -3.12 14.16 3.13
C SER A 190 -2.22 14.97 2.18
N ASP A 191 -2.74 16.05 1.60
CA ASP A 191 -1.91 17.02 0.86
C ASP A 191 -0.99 17.77 1.82
N GLU A 192 -1.56 18.32 2.89
CA GLU A 192 -0.79 19.06 3.90
C GLU A 192 0.34 18.23 4.53
N LEU A 193 0.07 16.97 4.87
CA LEU A 193 1.02 16.11 5.59
C LEU A 193 2.02 15.40 4.68
N TYR A 194 1.59 14.96 3.51
CA TYR A 194 2.38 14.07 2.64
C TYR A 194 2.58 14.61 1.23
N GLY A 195 1.99 15.75 0.88
CA GLY A 195 2.08 16.30 -0.47
C GLY A 195 1.31 15.50 -1.52
N VAL A 196 0.27 14.75 -1.12
CA VAL A 196 -0.64 14.12 -2.09
C VAL A 196 -1.52 15.19 -2.71
N PRO A 197 -1.44 15.50 -4.02
CA PRO A 197 -2.18 16.63 -4.58
C PRO A 197 -3.68 16.54 -4.31
N ALA A 198 -4.22 17.52 -3.56
CA ALA A 198 -5.64 17.58 -3.27
C ALA A 198 -6.42 18.14 -4.46
N GLY A 199 -7.53 17.50 -4.78
CA GLY A 199 -8.43 17.93 -5.86
C GLY A 199 -9.87 17.63 -5.57
N GLY A 200 -10.74 18.43 -6.15
CA GLY A 200 -12.17 18.27 -6.02
C GLY A 200 -12.89 19.27 -6.89
N THR A 201 -14.20 19.10 -7.01
CA THR A 201 -15.06 19.99 -7.77
C THR A 201 -16.16 20.52 -6.85
N MET A 202 -17.40 20.15 -7.08
CA MET A 202 -18.56 20.52 -6.28
C MET A 202 -19.37 19.28 -5.91
N ALA A 203 -20.27 19.42 -4.95
CA ALA A 203 -21.34 18.45 -4.68
C ALA A 203 -22.67 18.96 -5.25
N HIS A 204 -23.66 18.08 -5.37
CA HIS A 204 -25.02 18.45 -5.79
C HIS A 204 -25.62 19.58 -4.94
N ALA A 205 -25.25 19.67 -3.66
CA ALA A 205 -25.67 20.75 -2.77
C ALA A 205 -25.29 22.14 -3.30
N TRP A 206 -24.14 22.29 -3.97
CA TRP A 206 -23.77 23.56 -4.61
C TRP A 206 -24.84 23.96 -5.66
N VAL A 207 -25.20 23.04 -6.54
CA VAL A 207 -26.20 23.29 -7.58
C VAL A 207 -27.55 23.63 -6.96
N GLN A 208 -27.95 22.90 -5.93
CA GLN A 208 -29.24 23.07 -5.25
C GLN A 208 -29.36 24.38 -4.43
N MET A 209 -28.25 25.02 -4.08
CA MET A 209 -28.25 26.32 -3.37
C MET A 209 -28.65 27.50 -4.25
N PHE A 210 -28.62 27.36 -5.56
CA PHE A 210 -28.96 28.41 -6.52
C PHE A 210 -30.40 28.25 -7.04
N ASN A 211 -30.97 29.32 -7.52
CA ASN A 211 -32.31 29.28 -8.08
C ASN A 211 -32.43 28.45 -9.36
N THR A 212 -31.34 28.41 -10.14
CA THR A 212 -31.24 27.55 -11.33
C THR A 212 -29.87 26.86 -11.39
N GLU A 213 -29.83 25.71 -12.05
CA GLU A 213 -28.59 24.96 -12.31
C GLU A 213 -27.59 25.81 -13.11
N TYR A 214 -28.08 26.60 -14.05
CA TYR A 214 -27.25 27.52 -14.84
C TYR A 214 -26.57 28.57 -13.97
N ASP A 215 -27.29 29.22 -13.02
CA ASP A 215 -26.71 30.20 -12.12
C ASP A 215 -25.60 29.62 -11.28
N ALA A 216 -25.75 28.37 -10.80
CA ALA A 216 -24.72 27.65 -10.08
C ALA A 216 -23.49 27.40 -10.93
N PHE A 217 -23.63 26.98 -12.17
CA PHE A 217 -22.55 26.73 -13.11
C PHE A 217 -21.82 28.01 -13.50
N LYS A 218 -22.58 29.07 -13.82
CA LYS A 218 -22.01 30.37 -14.11
C LYS A 218 -21.17 30.90 -12.97
N ALA A 219 -21.69 30.91 -11.75
CA ALA A 219 -20.98 31.35 -10.56
C ALA A 219 -19.69 30.54 -10.35
N TYR A 220 -19.72 29.21 -10.54
CA TYR A 220 -18.54 28.38 -10.41
C TYR A 220 -17.47 28.71 -11.46
N CYS A 221 -17.85 28.92 -12.71
CA CYS A 221 -16.94 29.32 -13.76
C CYS A 221 -16.32 30.72 -13.50
N GLU A 222 -17.09 31.65 -12.94
CA GLU A 222 -16.61 33.01 -12.58
C GLU A 222 -15.58 32.97 -11.45
N ILE A 223 -15.79 32.07 -10.46
CA ILE A 223 -14.90 31.94 -9.29
C ILE A 223 -13.64 31.13 -9.62
N TYR A 224 -13.79 30.03 -10.38
CA TYR A 224 -12.73 29.07 -10.69
C TYR A 224 -12.54 28.87 -12.20
N PRO A 225 -12.25 29.93 -12.98
CA PRO A 225 -12.26 29.85 -14.44
C PRO A 225 -11.22 28.86 -15.02
N THR A 226 -10.08 28.68 -14.34
CA THR A 226 -9.01 27.77 -14.78
C THR A 226 -9.18 26.32 -14.28
N ASN A 227 -10.18 26.07 -13.42
CA ASN A 227 -10.46 24.75 -12.83
C ASN A 227 -11.97 24.44 -12.83
N ALA A 228 -12.70 24.93 -13.83
CA ALA A 228 -14.14 24.75 -13.93
C ALA A 228 -14.47 23.31 -14.35
N THR A 229 -14.91 22.50 -13.40
CA THR A 229 -15.50 21.17 -13.64
C THR A 229 -16.90 21.14 -13.01
N LEU A 230 -17.93 21.04 -13.85
CA LEU A 230 -19.33 21.19 -13.48
C LEU A 230 -20.02 19.83 -13.30
N LEU A 231 -20.74 19.65 -12.19
CA LEU A 231 -21.49 18.43 -11.88
C LEU A 231 -22.86 18.50 -12.56
N VAL A 232 -23.04 17.76 -13.67
CA VAL A 232 -24.14 17.97 -14.62
C VAL A 232 -25.32 17.02 -14.45
N ASP A 233 -25.29 16.16 -13.43
CA ASP A 233 -26.33 15.14 -13.22
C ASP A 233 -27.20 15.39 -11.97
N THR A 234 -27.31 16.67 -11.54
CA THR A 234 -28.18 17.00 -10.40
C THR A 234 -29.67 16.80 -10.74
N TYR A 235 -30.08 17.08 -11.98
CA TYR A 235 -31.48 16.94 -12.44
C TYR A 235 -31.57 16.04 -13.66
N ASP A 236 -31.29 16.55 -14.86
CA ASP A 236 -31.29 15.80 -16.12
C ASP A 236 -29.98 16.07 -16.86
N THR A 237 -29.13 15.09 -16.92
CA THR A 237 -27.77 15.22 -17.48
C THR A 237 -27.78 15.77 -18.93
N LEU A 238 -28.61 15.20 -19.80
CA LEU A 238 -28.55 15.48 -21.24
C LEU A 238 -29.43 16.64 -21.66
N LYS A 239 -30.58 16.86 -20.97
CA LYS A 239 -31.53 17.91 -21.32
C LYS A 239 -31.30 19.24 -20.60
N SER A 240 -30.64 19.19 -19.42
CA SER A 240 -30.40 20.34 -18.56
C SER A 240 -28.91 20.54 -18.28
N GLY A 241 -28.27 19.57 -17.64
CA GLY A 241 -26.91 19.72 -17.08
C GLY A 241 -25.84 20.05 -18.12
N VAL A 242 -25.68 19.23 -19.16
CA VAL A 242 -24.68 19.47 -20.21
C VAL A 242 -25.01 20.75 -21.02
N PRO A 243 -26.26 21.04 -21.44
CA PRO A 243 -26.61 22.31 -22.09
C PRO A 243 -26.32 23.54 -21.23
N ASN A 244 -26.65 23.53 -19.93
CA ASN A 244 -26.38 24.64 -19.02
C ASN A 244 -24.87 24.82 -18.78
N ALA A 245 -24.10 23.72 -18.70
CA ALA A 245 -22.64 23.77 -18.62
C ALA A 245 -22.03 24.46 -19.85
N ILE A 246 -22.45 24.06 -21.05
CA ILE A 246 -22.02 24.69 -22.32
C ILE A 246 -22.38 26.18 -22.35
N ARG A 247 -23.57 26.53 -21.89
CA ARG A 247 -23.98 27.93 -21.79
C ARG A 247 -23.04 28.71 -20.85
N ALA A 248 -22.76 28.20 -19.67
CA ALA A 248 -21.84 28.83 -18.73
C ALA A 248 -20.40 28.94 -19.30
N PHE A 249 -19.92 27.92 -20.00
CA PHE A 249 -18.61 27.94 -20.66
C PHE A 249 -18.56 29.02 -21.76
N ASN A 250 -19.62 29.14 -22.57
CA ASN A 250 -19.69 30.13 -23.63
C ASN A 250 -19.76 31.56 -23.12
N GLU A 251 -20.48 31.79 -22.01
CA GLU A 251 -20.69 33.14 -21.47
C GLU A 251 -19.52 33.58 -20.55
N VAL A 252 -18.83 32.65 -19.89
CA VAL A 252 -17.77 32.98 -18.90
C VAL A 252 -16.37 32.62 -19.41
N LEU A 253 -16.13 31.37 -19.79
CA LEU A 253 -14.78 30.90 -20.09
C LEU A 253 -14.31 31.34 -21.48
N LYS A 254 -15.18 31.26 -22.48
CA LYS A 254 -14.84 31.60 -23.85
C LYS A 254 -14.38 33.07 -24.04
N PRO A 255 -15.02 34.07 -23.42
CA PRO A 255 -14.54 35.46 -23.46
C PRO A 255 -13.16 35.66 -22.81
N LEU A 256 -12.78 34.78 -21.85
CA LEU A 256 -11.47 34.78 -21.19
C LEU A 256 -10.41 34.02 -21.98
N GLY A 257 -10.75 33.42 -23.13
CA GLY A 257 -9.85 32.58 -23.92
C GLY A 257 -9.54 31.24 -23.26
N ILE A 258 -10.34 30.77 -22.29
CA ILE A 258 -10.13 29.52 -21.54
C ILE A 258 -10.87 28.40 -22.27
N THR A 259 -10.15 27.39 -22.71
CA THR A 259 -10.66 26.18 -23.37
C THR A 259 -10.65 24.94 -22.46
N LYS A 260 -9.83 24.96 -21.40
CA LYS A 260 -9.73 23.86 -20.46
C LYS A 260 -10.87 23.94 -19.42
N CYS A 261 -11.79 23.01 -19.51
CA CYS A 261 -12.92 22.87 -18.60
C CYS A 261 -13.27 21.38 -18.47
N GLY A 262 -14.23 21.06 -17.63
CA GLY A 262 -14.69 19.69 -17.45
C GLY A 262 -16.16 19.62 -17.03
N ILE A 263 -16.74 18.45 -17.22
CA ILE A 263 -17.99 18.03 -16.61
C ILE A 263 -17.78 16.77 -15.78
N ARG A 264 -18.65 16.55 -14.79
CA ARG A 264 -18.64 15.34 -13.97
C ARG A 264 -20.01 14.67 -13.96
N LEU A 265 -19.99 13.36 -14.11
CA LEU A 265 -21.14 12.45 -14.01
C LEU A 265 -20.96 11.60 -12.75
N ASP A 266 -21.95 11.56 -11.88
CA ASP A 266 -21.93 10.83 -10.60
C ASP A 266 -23.05 9.78 -10.52
N SER A 267 -23.94 9.72 -11.52
CA SER A 267 -25.10 8.83 -11.55
C SER A 267 -25.49 8.41 -12.98
N GLY A 268 -26.33 7.38 -13.08
CA GLY A 268 -26.82 6.84 -14.35
C GLY A 268 -25.85 5.91 -15.06
N ASP A 269 -26.14 5.57 -16.32
CA ASP A 269 -25.27 4.74 -17.16
C ASP A 269 -24.09 5.57 -17.70
N MET A 270 -22.92 5.39 -17.09
CA MET A 270 -21.73 6.19 -17.39
C MET A 270 -21.23 5.99 -18.83
N ALA A 271 -21.37 4.80 -19.40
CA ALA A 271 -20.96 4.54 -20.77
C ALA A 271 -21.84 5.27 -21.76
N TYR A 272 -23.15 5.17 -21.58
CA TYR A 272 -24.12 5.88 -22.43
C TYR A 272 -24.02 7.40 -22.27
N LEU A 273 -24.07 7.89 -21.02
CA LEU A 273 -24.08 9.32 -20.72
C LEU A 273 -22.79 10.02 -21.18
N SER A 274 -21.63 9.40 -20.97
CA SER A 274 -20.35 10.00 -21.41
C SER A 274 -20.26 10.13 -22.93
N ARG A 275 -20.74 9.13 -23.70
CA ARG A 275 -20.79 9.20 -25.17
C ARG A 275 -21.73 10.29 -25.66
N GLN A 276 -22.94 10.41 -25.06
CA GLN A 276 -23.90 11.45 -25.44
C GLN A 276 -23.39 12.85 -25.06
N ALA A 277 -22.86 13.00 -23.84
CA ALA A 277 -22.28 14.25 -23.37
C ALA A 277 -21.11 14.70 -24.27
N ARG A 278 -20.22 13.77 -24.65
CA ARG A 278 -19.11 14.05 -25.56
C ARG A 278 -19.59 14.61 -26.89
N LYS A 279 -20.61 13.97 -27.47
CA LYS A 279 -21.19 14.44 -28.73
C LYS A 279 -21.75 15.85 -28.59
N ILE A 280 -22.53 16.14 -27.55
CA ILE A 280 -23.13 17.47 -27.32
C ILE A 280 -22.05 18.53 -27.12
N LEU A 281 -20.97 18.20 -26.37
CA LEU A 281 -19.84 19.09 -26.16
C LEU A 281 -19.09 19.38 -27.45
N ASP A 282 -18.84 18.36 -28.28
CA ASP A 282 -18.15 18.49 -29.57
C ASP A 282 -18.97 19.33 -30.58
N ASP A 283 -20.28 19.07 -30.68
CA ASP A 283 -21.19 19.83 -31.53
C ASP A 283 -21.26 21.33 -31.13
N ALA A 284 -20.99 21.63 -29.83
CA ALA A 284 -20.91 22.99 -29.31
C ALA A 284 -19.50 23.62 -29.41
N GLY A 285 -18.51 22.88 -29.92
CA GLY A 285 -17.13 23.34 -30.09
C GLY A 285 -16.24 23.18 -28.85
N TRP A 286 -16.69 22.46 -27.81
CA TRP A 286 -15.93 22.18 -26.57
C TRP A 286 -15.24 20.83 -26.63
N THR A 287 -14.44 20.59 -27.67
CA THR A 287 -13.76 19.33 -27.96
C THR A 287 -12.73 18.93 -26.89
N ASP A 288 -12.12 19.92 -26.21
CA ASP A 288 -11.10 19.71 -25.16
C ASP A 288 -11.72 19.57 -23.75
N CYS A 289 -13.04 19.75 -23.61
CA CYS A 289 -13.70 19.60 -22.32
C CYS A 289 -13.58 18.18 -21.80
N LYS A 290 -13.07 18.03 -20.57
CA LYS A 290 -12.84 16.72 -19.95
C LYS A 290 -14.11 16.15 -19.33
N ILE A 291 -14.28 14.84 -19.44
CA ILE A 291 -15.40 14.13 -18.83
C ILE A 291 -14.85 13.29 -17.65
N SER A 292 -15.30 13.65 -16.46
CA SER A 292 -14.99 12.93 -15.23
C SER A 292 -16.16 12.06 -14.80
N VAL A 293 -15.91 10.89 -14.24
CA VAL A 293 -16.95 10.03 -13.65
C VAL A 293 -16.59 9.64 -12.24
N SER A 294 -17.59 9.48 -11.41
CA SER A 294 -17.46 9.01 -10.03
C SER A 294 -18.66 8.14 -9.64
N ASN A 295 -18.61 7.51 -8.47
CA ASN A 295 -19.61 6.61 -7.91
C ASN A 295 -19.40 5.13 -8.24
N SER A 296 -19.21 4.33 -7.18
CA SER A 296 -19.18 2.85 -7.18
C SER A 296 -18.17 2.20 -8.14
N LEU A 297 -17.14 2.92 -8.55
CA LEU A 297 -16.12 2.46 -9.48
C LEU A 297 -15.12 1.51 -8.81
N ASP A 298 -14.72 0.48 -9.55
CA ASP A 298 -13.58 -0.40 -9.29
C ASP A 298 -12.89 -0.80 -10.61
N GLU A 299 -11.86 -1.62 -10.52
CA GLU A 299 -11.09 -2.05 -11.69
C GLU A 299 -11.93 -2.78 -12.74
N TYR A 300 -12.92 -3.56 -12.34
CA TYR A 300 -13.78 -4.31 -13.27
C TYR A 300 -14.77 -3.41 -13.98
N LEU A 301 -15.48 -2.56 -13.22
CA LEU A 301 -16.42 -1.62 -13.82
C LEU A 301 -15.71 -0.63 -14.75
N ILE A 302 -14.52 -0.13 -14.38
CA ILE A 302 -13.73 0.76 -15.24
C ILE A 302 -13.38 0.06 -16.56
N GLN A 303 -12.93 -1.21 -16.51
CA GLN A 303 -12.67 -1.97 -17.73
C GLN A 303 -13.91 -2.10 -18.61
N ASP A 304 -15.05 -2.46 -18.03
CA ASP A 304 -16.31 -2.64 -18.77
C ASP A 304 -16.76 -1.34 -19.42
N LEU A 305 -16.71 -0.23 -18.69
CA LEU A 305 -17.03 1.09 -19.24
C LEU A 305 -16.18 1.44 -20.46
N LEU A 306 -14.85 1.18 -20.36
CA LEU A 306 -13.92 1.45 -21.44
C LEU A 306 -14.13 0.49 -22.64
N LEU A 307 -14.47 -0.77 -22.40
CA LEU A 307 -14.82 -1.73 -23.45
C LEU A 307 -16.09 -1.33 -24.19
N GLN A 308 -17.05 -0.72 -23.49
CA GLN A 308 -18.28 -0.19 -24.09
C GLN A 308 -18.06 1.15 -24.81
N GLY A 309 -16.83 1.65 -24.90
CA GLY A 309 -16.50 2.88 -25.61
C GLY A 309 -16.86 4.16 -24.85
N ALA A 310 -16.94 4.11 -23.51
CA ALA A 310 -17.17 5.29 -22.69
C ALA A 310 -16.11 6.36 -22.96
N GLN A 311 -16.54 7.60 -23.07
CA GLN A 311 -15.70 8.78 -23.34
C GLN A 311 -15.36 9.45 -22.00
N ILE A 312 -14.41 8.88 -21.27
CA ILE A 312 -14.05 9.30 -19.93
C ILE A 312 -12.57 9.64 -19.89
N ASP A 313 -12.22 10.77 -19.30
CA ASP A 313 -10.86 11.24 -19.13
C ASP A 313 -10.34 11.02 -17.69
N LEU A 314 -11.25 11.05 -16.70
CA LEU A 314 -10.90 10.97 -15.28
C LEU A 314 -11.89 10.12 -14.50
N PHE A 315 -11.37 9.30 -13.60
CA PHE A 315 -12.12 8.47 -12.67
C PHE A 315 -11.90 8.96 -11.23
N GLY A 316 -12.99 9.35 -10.54
CA GLY A 316 -13.00 9.61 -9.10
C GLY A 316 -13.45 8.35 -8.36
N VAL A 317 -12.51 7.64 -7.75
CA VAL A 317 -12.79 6.34 -7.12
C VAL A 317 -12.76 6.47 -5.60
N GLY A 318 -13.87 6.14 -4.95
CA GLY A 318 -14.06 6.34 -3.50
C GLY A 318 -14.06 5.05 -2.70
N GLU A 319 -15.27 4.65 -2.26
CA GLU A 319 -15.49 3.56 -1.31
C GLU A 319 -14.73 2.28 -1.64
N ARG A 320 -14.85 1.79 -2.88
CA ARG A 320 -14.27 0.49 -3.25
C ARG A 320 -12.74 0.47 -3.24
N MET A 321 -12.11 1.64 -3.37
CA MET A 321 -10.65 1.78 -3.25
C MET A 321 -10.23 1.87 -1.78
N ILE A 322 -10.76 2.87 -1.04
CA ILE A 322 -10.27 3.20 0.31
C ILE A 322 -10.59 2.12 1.34
N THR A 323 -11.59 1.28 1.09
CA THR A 323 -11.95 0.15 1.94
C THR A 323 -11.45 -1.19 1.39
N ALA A 324 -10.85 -1.20 0.21
CA ALA A 324 -10.56 -2.42 -0.56
C ALA A 324 -11.75 -3.40 -0.52
N LYS A 325 -12.94 -2.91 -0.83
CA LYS A 325 -14.25 -3.52 -0.53
C LYS A 325 -14.39 -4.98 -0.95
N SER A 326 -13.74 -5.39 -2.03
CA SER A 326 -13.80 -6.77 -2.54
C SER A 326 -13.08 -7.76 -1.62
N GLU A 327 -11.95 -7.36 -1.04
CA GLU A 327 -11.17 -8.15 -0.07
C GLU A 327 -10.46 -7.20 0.90
N PRO A 328 -11.08 -6.86 2.05
CA PRO A 328 -10.62 -5.77 2.91
C PRO A 328 -9.51 -6.16 3.89
N VAL A 329 -8.84 -7.29 3.68
CA VAL A 329 -7.78 -7.80 4.56
C VAL A 329 -6.55 -8.21 3.75
N PHE A 330 -5.41 -7.59 4.04
CA PHE A 330 -4.13 -7.97 3.43
C PHE A 330 -3.61 -9.31 3.95
N GLY A 331 -3.85 -9.60 5.22
CA GLY A 331 -3.50 -10.86 5.86
C GLY A 331 -2.00 -11.04 6.13
N GLY A 332 -1.26 -9.97 6.29
CA GLY A 332 0.12 -10.00 6.74
C GLY A 332 0.24 -10.50 8.17
N VAL A 333 1.33 -11.16 8.48
CA VAL A 333 1.64 -11.75 9.78
C VAL A 333 3.07 -11.41 10.20
N TYR A 334 3.30 -11.39 11.51
CA TYR A 334 4.59 -11.17 12.15
C TYR A 334 5.02 -12.47 12.83
N LYS A 335 6.12 -13.09 12.44
CA LYS A 335 6.47 -14.43 12.93
C LYS A 335 7.95 -14.59 13.25
N LEU A 336 8.23 -15.20 14.40
CA LEU A 336 9.58 -15.60 14.80
C LEU A 336 10.14 -16.63 13.80
N THR A 337 11.31 -16.33 13.23
CA THR A 337 11.99 -17.17 12.24
C THR A 337 13.36 -17.67 12.69
N ALA A 338 13.98 -16.99 13.64
CA ALA A 338 15.23 -17.41 14.28
C ALA A 338 15.45 -16.73 15.63
N VAL A 339 16.39 -17.24 16.40
CA VAL A 339 16.96 -16.61 17.59
C VAL A 339 18.49 -16.76 17.56
N GLU A 340 19.24 -15.96 18.32
CA GLU A 340 20.66 -16.21 18.53
C GLU A 340 20.91 -17.06 19.79
N ASP A 341 21.93 -17.89 19.74
CA ASP A 341 22.49 -18.54 20.94
C ASP A 341 23.47 -17.60 21.65
N GLU A 342 24.05 -18.08 22.77
CA GLU A 342 25.03 -17.31 23.55
C GLU A 342 26.33 -16.98 22.79
N ALA A 343 26.63 -17.73 21.73
CA ALA A 343 27.80 -17.52 20.86
C ALA A 343 27.48 -16.61 19.67
N GLY A 344 26.20 -16.14 19.52
CA GLY A 344 25.75 -15.32 18.42
C GLY A 344 25.40 -16.11 17.14
N ASN A 345 25.31 -17.44 17.22
CA ASN A 345 24.89 -18.24 16.06
C ASN A 345 23.39 -18.13 15.85
N VAL A 346 22.98 -18.01 14.61
CA VAL A 346 21.55 -17.96 14.22
C VAL A 346 20.95 -19.36 14.29
N ILE A 347 20.03 -19.57 15.21
CA ILE A 347 19.29 -20.82 15.40
C ILE A 347 17.90 -20.67 14.75
N PRO A 348 17.62 -21.34 13.64
CA PRO A 348 16.35 -21.20 12.92
C PRO A 348 15.18 -21.72 13.76
N LYS A 349 14.04 -21.06 13.63
CA LYS A 349 12.77 -21.42 14.29
C LYS A 349 11.68 -21.58 13.25
N ILE A 350 10.81 -22.57 13.45
CA ILE A 350 9.70 -22.84 12.56
C ILE A 350 8.41 -23.09 13.36
N LYS A 351 7.31 -22.53 12.88
CA LYS A 351 6.00 -22.93 13.32
C LYS A 351 5.45 -24.00 12.35
N VAL A 352 5.24 -25.19 12.86
CA VAL A 352 4.56 -26.27 12.11
C VAL A 352 3.05 -26.06 12.19
N SER A 353 2.33 -26.36 11.12
CA SER A 353 0.89 -26.26 11.02
C SER A 353 0.36 -27.32 10.06
N GLU A 354 -0.80 -27.88 10.33
CA GLU A 354 -1.53 -28.77 9.39
C GLU A 354 -1.83 -28.06 8.07
N ASN A 355 -2.05 -26.76 8.11
CA ASN A 355 -2.17 -25.96 6.89
C ASN A 355 -0.78 -25.53 6.41
N VAL A 356 -0.34 -26.11 5.29
CA VAL A 356 0.98 -25.85 4.68
C VAL A 356 1.24 -24.37 4.41
N GLU A 357 0.22 -23.58 4.07
CA GLU A 357 0.35 -22.13 3.84
C GLU A 357 0.71 -21.35 5.12
N LYS A 358 0.48 -21.94 6.31
CA LYS A 358 0.81 -21.36 7.60
C LYS A 358 2.21 -21.73 8.11
N ILE A 359 2.91 -22.62 7.41
CA ILE A 359 4.30 -22.97 7.72
C ILE A 359 5.19 -21.78 7.39
N THR A 360 6.00 -21.35 8.36
CA THR A 360 6.91 -20.22 8.19
C THR A 360 8.18 -20.62 7.44
N VAL A 361 8.80 -19.69 6.75
CA VAL A 361 10.17 -19.86 6.22
C VAL A 361 11.14 -19.48 7.30
N PRO A 362 11.94 -20.43 7.82
CA PRO A 362 12.82 -20.20 8.97
C PRO A 362 14.07 -19.40 8.58
N HIS A 363 14.87 -19.04 9.58
CA HIS A 363 16.18 -18.41 9.47
C HIS A 363 16.15 -16.89 9.21
N PHE A 364 17.30 -16.22 9.31
CA PHE A 364 17.54 -14.89 8.81
C PHE A 364 17.81 -14.96 7.31
N LYS A 365 17.09 -14.21 6.50
CA LYS A 365 16.99 -14.38 5.04
C LYS A 365 17.23 -13.09 4.28
N LYS A 366 17.56 -13.24 3.00
CA LYS A 366 17.54 -12.21 1.97
C LYS A 366 16.59 -12.60 0.84
N VAL A 367 16.10 -11.61 0.13
CA VAL A 367 15.33 -11.78 -1.10
C VAL A 367 16.05 -11.07 -2.22
N TYR A 368 16.33 -11.81 -3.30
CA TYR A 368 16.87 -11.29 -4.54
C TYR A 368 15.80 -11.33 -5.62
N ARG A 369 15.63 -10.25 -6.38
CA ARG A 369 14.87 -10.25 -7.64
C ARG A 369 15.80 -10.33 -8.81
N PHE A 370 15.51 -11.26 -9.71
CA PHE A 370 16.28 -11.46 -10.93
C PHE A 370 15.63 -10.76 -12.10
N TYR A 371 16.42 -10.02 -12.87
CA TYR A 371 15.98 -9.32 -14.06
C TYR A 371 16.75 -9.84 -15.27
N GLY A 372 16.05 -10.15 -16.36
CA GLY A 372 16.68 -10.49 -17.64
C GLY A 372 17.46 -9.29 -18.18
N ARG A 373 18.76 -9.45 -18.46
CA ARG A 373 19.61 -8.35 -18.96
C ARG A 373 19.13 -7.85 -20.33
N ASP A 374 18.53 -8.74 -21.15
CA ASP A 374 18.05 -8.41 -22.49
C ASP A 374 16.68 -7.71 -22.45
N THR A 375 15.84 -8.00 -21.48
CA THR A 375 14.44 -7.55 -21.44
C THR A 375 14.16 -6.49 -20.36
N GLY A 376 15.01 -6.41 -19.33
CA GLY A 376 14.76 -5.65 -18.13
C GLY A 376 13.55 -6.16 -17.29
N LYS A 377 12.97 -7.31 -17.67
CA LYS A 377 11.81 -7.89 -16.99
C LYS A 377 12.22 -8.74 -15.79
N ALA A 378 11.42 -8.67 -14.73
CA ALA A 378 11.57 -9.53 -13.56
C ALA A 378 11.26 -10.99 -13.93
N ILE A 379 12.16 -11.90 -13.56
CA ILE A 379 12.08 -13.33 -13.92
C ILE A 379 11.54 -14.16 -12.77
N ALA A 380 12.11 -13.95 -11.58
CA ALA A 380 11.80 -14.65 -10.35
C ALA A 380 12.36 -13.89 -9.14
N ASP A 381 11.82 -14.18 -7.96
CA ASP A 381 12.43 -13.81 -6.70
C ASP A 381 13.06 -15.03 -6.05
N TYR A 382 14.19 -14.85 -5.41
CA TYR A 382 14.99 -15.92 -4.85
C TYR A 382 15.35 -15.64 -3.41
N MET A 383 14.86 -16.48 -2.50
CA MET A 383 15.11 -16.35 -1.07
C MET A 383 16.29 -17.21 -0.64
N THR A 384 17.24 -16.59 0.03
CA THR A 384 18.45 -17.25 0.52
C THR A 384 18.60 -17.08 2.04
N VAL A 385 19.46 -17.89 2.67
CA VAL A 385 19.97 -17.56 3.98
C VAL A 385 20.81 -16.28 3.87
N TYR A 386 20.82 -15.45 4.90
CA TYR A 386 21.40 -14.10 4.86
C TYR A 386 22.89 -14.06 4.46
N ASP A 387 23.65 -15.09 4.81
CA ASP A 387 25.09 -15.22 4.51
C ASP A 387 25.38 -15.71 3.07
N GLU A 388 24.36 -16.17 2.34
CA GLU A 388 24.53 -16.58 0.94
C GLU A 388 24.63 -15.35 0.03
N GLN A 389 25.47 -15.47 -1.00
CA GLN A 389 25.59 -14.48 -2.06
C GLN A 389 25.17 -15.11 -3.39
N VAL A 390 24.43 -14.36 -4.20
CA VAL A 390 24.06 -14.77 -5.55
C VAL A 390 25.11 -14.27 -6.54
N ASP A 391 25.68 -15.21 -7.34
CA ASP A 391 26.59 -14.90 -8.43
C ASP A 391 25.78 -14.82 -9.73
N ASP A 392 25.43 -13.63 -10.16
CA ASP A 392 24.64 -13.38 -11.39
C ASP A 392 25.46 -13.43 -12.68
N GLY A 393 26.74 -13.76 -12.56
CA GLY A 393 27.61 -14.11 -13.69
C GLY A 393 27.53 -15.59 -14.11
N LYS A 394 26.78 -16.42 -13.39
CA LYS A 394 26.63 -17.85 -13.66
C LYS A 394 25.15 -18.23 -13.81
N ASP A 395 24.92 -19.27 -14.59
CA ASP A 395 23.60 -19.90 -14.67
C ASP A 395 23.17 -20.43 -13.30
N LEU A 396 21.90 -20.23 -12.94
CA LEU A 396 21.34 -20.67 -11.68
C LEU A 396 20.09 -21.53 -11.92
N GLU A 397 20.06 -22.72 -11.33
CA GLU A 397 18.86 -23.55 -11.34
C GLU A 397 17.96 -23.15 -10.18
N LEU A 398 16.74 -22.77 -10.50
CA LEU A 398 15.64 -22.49 -9.58
C LEU A 398 14.73 -23.70 -9.48
N PHE A 399 14.08 -23.88 -8.32
CA PHE A 399 13.05 -24.90 -8.13
C PHE A 399 11.92 -24.39 -7.23
N ASP A 400 10.69 -24.81 -7.51
CA ASP A 400 9.55 -24.51 -6.62
C ASP A 400 9.72 -25.28 -5.30
N PRO A 401 9.83 -24.60 -4.14
CA PRO A 401 10.07 -25.25 -2.85
C PRO A 401 8.95 -26.22 -2.43
N ASN A 402 7.75 -26.10 -3.01
CA ASN A 402 6.62 -27.00 -2.75
C ASN A 402 6.47 -28.11 -3.82
N ALA A 403 7.21 -28.00 -4.93
CA ALA A 403 7.14 -28.94 -6.05
C ALA A 403 8.53 -29.06 -6.71
N THR A 404 9.46 -29.62 -5.99
CA THR A 404 10.92 -29.62 -6.30
C THR A 404 11.29 -30.23 -7.66
N TRP A 405 10.38 -30.98 -8.30
CA TRP A 405 10.55 -31.46 -9.70
C TRP A 405 10.34 -30.36 -10.76
N LYS A 406 9.76 -29.20 -10.36
CA LYS A 406 9.60 -28.06 -11.25
C LYS A 406 10.85 -27.21 -11.12
N THR A 407 11.73 -27.33 -12.08
CA THR A 407 12.98 -26.57 -12.14
C THR A 407 12.98 -25.62 -13.34
N LYS A 408 13.77 -24.56 -13.23
CA LYS A 408 14.04 -23.60 -14.30
C LYS A 408 15.46 -23.08 -14.18
N THR A 409 16.25 -23.21 -15.22
CA THR A 409 17.55 -22.54 -15.28
C THR A 409 17.37 -21.11 -15.74
N VAL A 410 17.88 -20.16 -14.97
CA VAL A 410 18.00 -18.74 -15.35
C VAL A 410 19.42 -18.45 -15.76
N TYR A 411 19.54 -17.71 -16.86
CA TYR A 411 20.81 -17.30 -17.46
C TYR A 411 20.70 -15.83 -17.91
N ASN A 412 21.82 -15.16 -18.11
CA ASN A 412 21.89 -13.77 -18.54
C ASN A 412 20.98 -12.82 -17.74
N PHE A 413 21.08 -12.91 -16.43
CA PHE A 413 20.28 -12.09 -15.52
C PHE A 413 21.15 -11.16 -14.66
N SER A 414 20.53 -10.17 -14.04
CA SER A 414 21.09 -9.40 -12.92
C SER A 414 20.27 -9.68 -11.66
N ALA A 415 20.94 -9.79 -10.52
CA ALA A 415 20.32 -9.98 -9.22
C ALA A 415 20.35 -8.68 -8.42
N ARG A 416 19.19 -8.30 -7.85
CA ARG A 416 19.09 -7.16 -6.93
C ARG A 416 18.51 -7.63 -5.61
N GLU A 417 19.22 -7.36 -4.51
CA GLU A 417 18.68 -7.56 -3.17
C GLU A 417 17.52 -6.58 -2.94
N LEU A 418 16.37 -7.08 -2.51
CA LEU A 418 15.16 -6.27 -2.34
C LEU A 418 15.12 -5.57 -0.98
N GLN A 419 15.58 -6.23 0.08
CA GLN A 419 15.58 -5.64 1.41
C GLN A 419 16.77 -4.72 1.60
N VAL A 420 16.51 -3.55 2.18
CA VAL A 420 17.54 -2.57 2.53
C VAL A 420 17.58 -2.36 4.04
N PRO A 421 18.71 -1.99 4.63
CA PRO A 421 18.78 -1.63 6.05
C PRO A 421 17.97 -0.35 6.29
N VAL A 422 17.10 -0.38 7.29
CA VAL A 422 16.26 0.75 7.73
C VAL A 422 16.73 1.27 9.09
N PHE A 423 16.93 0.37 10.05
CA PHE A 423 17.55 0.67 11.34
C PHE A 423 18.75 -0.26 11.55
N LEU A 424 19.84 0.28 12.07
CA LEU A 424 21.00 -0.48 12.54
C LEU A 424 21.38 0.01 13.94
N GLY A 425 21.37 -0.90 14.90
CA GLY A 425 21.62 -0.58 16.31
C GLY A 425 20.67 0.51 16.83
N GLY A 426 19.40 0.46 16.47
CA GLY A 426 18.37 1.42 16.86
C GLY A 426 18.44 2.78 16.17
N LYS A 427 19.35 3.00 15.24
CA LYS A 427 19.50 4.25 14.49
C LYS A 427 18.93 4.10 13.08
N CYS A 428 18.06 5.02 12.66
CA CYS A 428 17.58 5.06 11.30
C CYS A 428 18.72 5.41 10.33
N VAL A 429 18.94 4.52 9.37
CA VAL A 429 19.97 4.66 8.31
C VAL A 429 19.33 4.78 6.93
N TYR A 430 18.00 4.69 6.84
CA TYR A 430 17.26 4.74 5.60
C TYR A 430 17.16 6.17 5.07
N SER A 431 17.58 6.36 3.81
CA SER A 431 17.35 7.62 3.11
C SER A 431 15.91 7.67 2.60
N ARG A 432 15.08 8.49 3.21
CA ARG A 432 13.64 8.60 2.90
C ARG A 432 13.45 9.27 1.54
N PRO A 433 12.91 8.58 0.53
CA PRO A 433 12.55 9.21 -0.74
C PRO A 433 11.29 10.07 -0.55
N THR A 434 11.10 11.05 -1.43
CA THR A 434 9.82 11.78 -1.47
C THR A 434 8.69 10.87 -1.93
N LEU A 435 7.45 11.21 -1.58
CA LEU A 435 6.28 10.40 -1.98
C LEU A 435 6.16 10.30 -3.51
N GLU A 436 6.49 11.35 -4.25
CA GLU A 436 6.52 11.31 -5.72
C GLU A 436 7.60 10.36 -6.25
N GLN A 437 8.78 10.31 -5.62
CA GLN A 437 9.81 9.34 -5.98
C GLN A 437 9.36 7.90 -5.72
N ILE A 438 8.63 7.64 -4.62
CA ILE A 438 8.06 6.32 -4.33
C ILE A 438 7.02 5.93 -5.38
N ARG A 439 6.12 6.85 -5.74
CA ARG A 439 5.11 6.64 -6.79
C ARG A 439 5.72 6.31 -8.13
N GLU A 440 6.71 7.08 -8.56
CA GLU A 440 7.42 6.84 -9.82
C GLU A 440 8.23 5.53 -9.78
N TYR A 441 8.85 5.21 -8.64
CA TYR A 441 9.51 3.94 -8.43
C TYR A 441 8.51 2.78 -8.54
N CYS A 442 7.34 2.87 -7.92
CA CYS A 442 6.28 1.87 -8.03
C CYS A 442 5.89 1.63 -9.50
N ARG A 443 5.66 2.70 -10.25
CA ARG A 443 5.34 2.60 -11.68
C ARG A 443 6.41 1.82 -12.44
N ARG A 444 7.68 2.19 -12.28
CA ARG A 444 8.81 1.52 -12.95
C ARG A 444 8.93 0.05 -12.55
N GLU A 445 8.80 -0.26 -11.27
CA GLU A 445 8.89 -1.65 -10.77
C GLU A 445 7.74 -2.52 -11.29
N VAL A 446 6.51 -2.00 -11.32
CA VAL A 446 5.35 -2.70 -11.91
C VAL A 446 5.57 -2.93 -13.41
N ASP A 447 6.19 -1.98 -14.12
CA ASP A 447 6.50 -2.10 -15.54
C ASP A 447 7.52 -3.22 -15.83
N THR A 448 8.35 -3.62 -14.84
CA THR A 448 9.26 -4.76 -14.99
C THR A 448 8.53 -6.11 -15.00
N LEU A 449 7.34 -6.20 -14.43
CA LEU A 449 6.57 -7.43 -14.43
C LEU A 449 6.02 -7.75 -15.83
N TRP A 450 5.91 -9.03 -16.14
CA TRP A 450 5.25 -9.52 -17.35
C TRP A 450 3.74 -9.24 -17.31
N ASP A 451 3.12 -9.03 -18.47
CA ASP A 451 1.70 -8.69 -18.55
C ASP A 451 0.80 -9.81 -18.02
N GLU A 452 1.24 -11.05 -18.15
CA GLU A 452 0.57 -12.23 -17.61
C GLU A 452 0.44 -12.20 -16.09
N VAL A 453 1.43 -11.66 -15.38
CA VAL A 453 1.41 -11.47 -13.91
C VAL A 453 0.47 -10.33 -13.52
N LYS A 454 0.27 -9.36 -14.42
CA LYS A 454 -0.55 -8.17 -14.19
C LYS A 454 -2.04 -8.37 -14.48
N ARG A 455 -2.51 -9.53 -14.95
CA ARG A 455 -3.92 -9.80 -15.19
C ARG A 455 -4.74 -9.65 -13.91
N PHE A 456 -5.98 -9.20 -14.04
CA PHE A 456 -6.91 -9.13 -12.91
C PHE A 456 -7.51 -10.49 -12.57
N ASP A 457 -7.76 -11.31 -13.60
CA ASP A 457 -8.24 -12.66 -13.48
C ASP A 457 -7.18 -13.64 -13.96
N TYR A 458 -7.02 -14.74 -13.23
CA TYR A 458 -6.05 -15.80 -13.53
C TYR A 458 -4.65 -15.27 -13.88
N PRO A 459 -4.04 -14.42 -13.03
CA PRO A 459 -2.68 -13.98 -13.28
C PRO A 459 -1.73 -15.17 -13.29
N HIS A 460 -0.70 -15.10 -14.12
CA HIS A 460 0.37 -16.08 -14.07
C HIS A 460 1.06 -16.00 -12.71
N LYS A 461 1.26 -17.16 -12.06
CA LYS A 461 1.96 -17.25 -10.78
C LYS A 461 3.42 -16.83 -10.97
N TYR A 462 3.84 -15.79 -10.28
CA TYR A 462 5.24 -15.39 -10.22
C TYR A 462 6.05 -16.37 -9.36
N TYR A 463 7.29 -16.62 -9.75
CA TYR A 463 8.16 -17.58 -9.07
C TYR A 463 8.83 -16.92 -7.87
N VAL A 464 8.65 -17.50 -6.69
CA VAL A 464 9.38 -17.17 -5.45
C VAL A 464 10.02 -18.45 -4.95
N ASP A 465 11.29 -18.63 -5.28
CA ASP A 465 12.02 -19.87 -5.08
C ASP A 465 13.04 -19.73 -3.94
N PHE A 466 13.54 -20.86 -3.43
CA PHE A 466 14.47 -20.87 -2.31
C PHE A 466 15.84 -21.38 -2.75
N SER A 467 16.90 -20.92 -2.06
CA SER A 467 18.19 -21.57 -2.17
C SER A 467 18.11 -23.00 -1.61
N GLN A 468 18.95 -23.87 -2.12
CA GLN A 468 19.04 -25.26 -1.64
C GLN A 468 19.30 -25.32 -0.13
N LYS A 469 20.15 -24.41 0.39
CA LYS A 469 20.49 -24.29 1.83
C LYS A 469 19.24 -23.93 2.65
N LEU A 470 18.50 -22.89 2.23
CA LEU A 470 17.29 -22.45 2.92
C LEU A 470 16.20 -23.54 2.91
N TRP A 471 15.98 -24.18 1.75
CA TRP A 471 15.03 -25.26 1.61
C TRP A 471 15.39 -26.44 2.51
N GLN A 472 16.68 -26.86 2.54
CA GLN A 472 17.15 -27.96 3.38
C GLN A 472 16.92 -27.69 4.86
N ILE A 473 17.26 -26.46 5.33
CA ILE A 473 17.01 -26.05 6.72
C ILE A 473 15.53 -26.19 7.07
N GLN A 474 14.65 -25.73 6.18
CA GLN A 474 13.21 -25.87 6.40
C GLN A 474 12.76 -27.32 6.49
N GLN A 475 13.23 -28.18 5.58
CA GLN A 475 12.88 -29.60 5.59
C GLN A 475 13.40 -30.34 6.85
N ASP A 476 14.61 -30.04 7.27
CA ASP A 476 15.21 -30.66 8.47
C ASP A 476 14.45 -30.26 9.73
N LEU A 477 14.05 -28.99 9.85
CA LEU A 477 13.21 -28.52 10.95
C LEU A 477 11.84 -29.19 10.96
N LEU A 478 11.21 -29.35 9.80
CA LEU A 478 9.91 -30.04 9.69
C LEU A 478 10.02 -31.50 10.15
N ARG A 479 11.06 -32.20 9.71
CA ARG A 479 11.32 -33.61 10.12
C ARG A 479 11.62 -33.74 11.61
N SER A 480 12.34 -32.80 12.20
CA SER A 480 12.73 -32.84 13.63
C SER A 480 11.57 -32.57 14.60
N LYS A 481 10.42 -32.07 14.11
CA LYS A 481 9.24 -31.74 14.93
C LYS A 481 8.11 -32.76 14.80
N HIS A 482 8.30 -33.78 13.98
CA HIS A 482 7.49 -34.98 13.85
C HIS A 482 8.26 -36.23 14.31
#